data_e251a8e2d6e2a8eb32af4c4ae055bd62
#
_entry.id   e251a8e2d6e2a8eb32af4c4ae055bd62
#
_cell.length_a   1.000
_cell.length_b   1.000
_cell.length_c   1.000
_cell.angle_alpha   90.00
_cell.angle_beta   90.00
_cell.angle_gamma   90.00
#
_symmetry.space_group_name_H-M   'P 1'
#
loop_
_entity.id
_entity.type
_entity.pdbx_description
1 polymer ?
#
loop_
_entity_poly.entity_id
_entity_poly.type
_entity_poly.pdbx_seq_one_letter_code
_entity_poly.pdbx_strand_id
1 'polypeptide(L)'
;AVLNCEMTFSIYLPPQASQGPVPVLYWLSGLTCTDENFVQKAGAQQHAAEHGIAVVCPDTSPRGEGVADDPDTAYDMGLGAGFYVNATQQPWAEHYQMYSYVVDELPALINAQFPVDGQRAAVSGHSMGGHGALSIALKNPGQFKSVSAFSPICSPLNCPWGHKTLGNYLGADRDSWAQYDTVALVAEASEHLPVLVDQGEADNFLDEQLKTPLLIEAAKRAGFPMDIRMQPEYDHSYFFIATFIGEHMAFHARALGASKA
;
A
#
# COMPACT_ATOMS: atom_id res chain seq x y z
N ALA A 1 -2.74 -7.94 17.49
CA ALA A 1 -1.91 -8.88 18.26
C ALA A 1 -0.48 -8.94 17.73
N VAL A 2 -0.30 -8.93 16.39
CA VAL A 2 1.06 -9.06 15.79
C VAL A 2 1.98 -7.87 16.07
N LEU A 3 1.42 -6.69 16.28
CA LEU A 3 2.19 -5.46 16.56
C LEU A 3 2.44 -5.24 18.07
N ASN A 4 1.85 -6.06 18.93
CA ASN A 4 1.95 -5.92 20.40
C ASN A 4 1.66 -4.49 20.91
N CYS A 5 0.81 -3.73 20.21
CA CYS A 5 0.35 -2.38 20.57
C CYS A 5 -1.04 -2.13 20.03
N GLU A 6 -1.64 -0.99 20.36
CA GLU A 6 -2.89 -0.53 19.74
C GLU A 6 -2.60 0.02 18.35
N MET A 7 -3.52 -0.27 17.40
CA MET A 7 -3.48 0.30 16.04
C MET A 7 -4.79 0.99 15.73
N THR A 8 -4.67 2.15 15.09
CA THR A 8 -5.81 2.88 14.57
C THR A 8 -6.00 2.57 13.09
N PHE A 9 -7.22 2.45 12.65
CA PHE A 9 -7.61 2.45 11.25
C PHE A 9 -8.91 3.20 11.05
N SER A 10 -9.07 3.81 9.90
CA SER A 10 -10.34 4.38 9.44
C SER A 10 -11.03 3.42 8.49
N ILE A 11 -12.36 3.34 8.57
CA ILE A 11 -13.16 2.58 7.60
C ILE A 11 -14.31 3.44 7.08
N TYR A 12 -14.49 3.45 5.76
CA TYR A 12 -15.67 3.95 5.09
C TYR A 12 -16.55 2.77 4.64
N LEU A 13 -17.81 2.79 5.03
CA LEU A 13 -18.81 1.82 4.56
C LEU A 13 -19.78 2.52 3.58
N PRO A 14 -19.89 2.03 2.34
CA PRO A 14 -20.82 2.60 1.37
C PRO A 14 -22.28 2.29 1.76
N PRO A 15 -23.27 3.05 1.25
CA PRO A 15 -24.69 2.80 1.55
C PRO A 15 -25.15 1.36 1.31
N GLN A 16 -24.58 0.69 0.32
CA GLN A 16 -24.89 -0.70 -0.06
C GLN A 16 -24.55 -1.70 1.06
N ALA A 17 -23.63 -1.37 1.97
CA ALA A 17 -23.28 -2.19 3.12
C ALA A 17 -24.44 -2.42 4.10
N SER A 18 -25.49 -1.59 4.03
CA SER A 18 -26.73 -1.79 4.78
C SER A 18 -27.59 -2.95 4.23
N GLN A 19 -27.33 -3.41 3.01
CA GLN A 19 -28.07 -4.45 2.32
C GLN A 19 -27.34 -5.80 2.32
N GLY A 20 -26.07 -5.83 2.70
CA GLY A 20 -25.24 -7.04 2.75
C GLY A 20 -23.75 -6.75 2.60
N PRO A 21 -22.90 -7.79 2.66
CA PRO A 21 -21.47 -7.64 2.55
C PRO A 21 -21.04 -7.04 1.21
N VAL A 22 -20.16 -6.04 1.25
CA VAL A 22 -19.60 -5.33 0.10
C VAL A 22 -18.11 -5.64 -0.12
N PRO A 23 -17.57 -5.51 -1.34
CA PRO A 23 -16.13 -5.58 -1.58
C PRO A 23 -15.36 -4.57 -0.74
N VAL A 24 -14.08 -4.84 -0.52
CA VAL A 24 -13.20 -3.97 0.30
C VAL A 24 -11.93 -3.59 -0.45
N LEU A 25 -11.55 -2.32 -0.36
CA LEU A 25 -10.26 -1.78 -0.75
C LEU A 25 -9.46 -1.40 0.50
N TYR A 26 -8.28 -1.99 0.65
CA TYR A 26 -7.31 -1.56 1.65
C TYR A 26 -6.42 -0.49 1.05
N TRP A 27 -6.39 0.70 1.66
CA TRP A 27 -5.52 1.80 1.26
C TRP A 27 -4.34 1.92 2.21
N LEU A 28 -3.14 1.88 1.66
CA LEU A 28 -1.89 2.04 2.39
C LEU A 28 -1.31 3.43 2.13
N SER A 29 -1.18 4.23 3.17
CA SER A 29 -0.66 5.60 3.06
C SER A 29 0.87 5.65 3.02
N GLY A 30 1.41 6.78 2.56
CA GLY A 30 2.84 7.06 2.45
C GLY A 30 3.49 7.47 3.77
N LEU A 31 4.78 7.82 3.70
CA LEU A 31 5.57 8.31 4.84
C LEU A 31 4.87 9.47 5.56
N THR A 32 4.99 9.47 6.89
CA THR A 32 4.47 10.49 7.81
C THR A 32 2.94 10.56 7.94
N CYS A 33 2.21 9.83 7.11
CA CYS A 33 0.75 9.77 7.17
C CYS A 33 0.26 8.93 8.35
N THR A 34 -1.02 9.13 8.67
CA THR A 34 -1.83 8.27 9.53
C THR A 34 -2.98 7.67 8.72
N ASP A 35 -3.89 6.99 9.37
CA ASP A 35 -5.15 6.48 8.80
C ASP A 35 -6.04 7.61 8.22
N GLU A 36 -5.90 8.85 8.69
CA GLU A 36 -6.76 9.97 8.32
C GLU A 36 -6.37 10.68 7.01
N ASN A 37 -5.09 10.67 6.62
CA ASN A 37 -4.63 11.51 5.50
C ASN A 37 -5.41 11.24 4.20
N PHE A 38 -5.57 9.99 3.83
CA PHE A 38 -6.33 9.63 2.63
C PHE A 38 -7.82 9.93 2.77
N VAL A 39 -8.40 9.59 3.90
CA VAL A 39 -9.82 9.79 4.18
C VAL A 39 -10.23 11.26 4.06
N GLN A 40 -9.35 12.16 4.50
CA GLN A 40 -9.61 13.61 4.50
C GLN A 40 -9.29 14.29 3.16
N LYS A 41 -8.31 13.77 2.39
CA LYS A 41 -7.71 14.53 1.28
C LYS A 41 -8.00 13.97 -0.12
N ALA A 42 -8.29 12.67 -0.23
CA ALA A 42 -8.38 12.01 -1.55
C ALA A 42 -9.74 12.14 -2.24
N GLY A 43 -10.82 12.43 -1.50
CA GLY A 43 -12.19 12.45 -2.05
C GLY A 43 -12.71 11.07 -2.47
N ALA A 44 -12.10 9.99 -2.00
CA ALA A 44 -12.41 8.62 -2.44
C ALA A 44 -13.82 8.14 -2.06
N GLN A 45 -14.44 8.70 -1.01
CA GLN A 45 -15.71 8.25 -0.48
C GLN A 45 -16.85 8.33 -1.50
N GLN A 46 -16.89 9.39 -2.32
CA GLN A 46 -17.92 9.52 -3.36
C GLN A 46 -17.83 8.40 -4.40
N HIS A 47 -16.63 8.04 -4.82
CA HIS A 47 -16.38 6.94 -5.77
C HIS A 47 -16.62 5.58 -5.13
N ALA A 48 -16.26 5.42 -3.85
CA ALA A 48 -16.55 4.23 -3.06
C ALA A 48 -18.05 4.01 -2.91
N ALA A 49 -18.85 5.07 -2.67
CA ALA A 49 -20.30 5.02 -2.64
C ALA A 49 -20.90 4.64 -4.00
N GLU A 50 -20.38 5.25 -5.09
CA GLU A 50 -20.84 4.96 -6.45
C GLU A 50 -20.67 3.48 -6.82
N HIS A 51 -19.57 2.87 -6.41
CA HIS A 51 -19.23 1.48 -6.74
C HIS A 51 -19.60 0.46 -5.66
N GLY A 52 -20.08 0.90 -4.50
CA GLY A 52 -20.42 -0.01 -3.40
C GLY A 52 -19.22 -0.72 -2.78
N ILE A 53 -18.10 -0.03 -2.62
CA ILE A 53 -16.82 -0.57 -2.11
C ILE A 53 -16.54 0.04 -0.73
N ALA A 54 -16.29 -0.81 0.28
CA ALA A 54 -15.74 -0.35 1.56
C ALA A 54 -14.25 0.03 1.40
N VAL A 55 -13.81 1.06 2.13
CA VAL A 55 -12.40 1.49 2.10
C VAL A 55 -11.85 1.45 3.52
N VAL A 56 -10.74 0.74 3.70
CA VAL A 56 -10.04 0.58 4.99
C VAL A 56 -8.67 1.22 4.89
N CYS A 57 -8.37 2.14 5.79
CA CYS A 57 -7.11 2.89 5.82
C CYS A 57 -6.44 2.66 7.19
N PRO A 58 -5.45 1.75 7.32
CA PRO A 58 -4.68 1.62 8.55
C PRO A 58 -3.68 2.77 8.72
N ASP A 59 -3.26 2.99 9.96
CA ASP A 59 -2.08 3.82 10.24
C ASP A 59 -0.83 3.22 9.57
N THR A 60 0.18 4.02 9.35
CA THR A 60 1.39 3.69 8.58
C THR A 60 2.51 3.07 9.41
N SER A 61 2.35 3.04 10.72
CA SER A 61 3.27 2.40 11.66
C SER A 61 2.56 2.05 12.97
N PRO A 62 3.11 1.16 13.79
CA PRO A 62 2.74 1.10 15.21
C PRO A 62 3.01 2.44 15.88
N ARG A 63 2.23 2.75 16.94
CA ARG A 63 2.38 3.95 17.77
C ARG A 63 2.02 3.62 19.22
N GLY A 64 2.43 4.49 20.14
CA GLY A 64 2.08 4.40 21.55
C GLY A 64 3.27 4.22 22.47
N GLU A 65 2.98 4.05 23.75
CA GLU A 65 4.01 3.87 24.78
C GLU A 65 4.82 2.60 24.53
N GLY A 66 6.15 2.71 24.58
CA GLY A 66 7.07 1.60 24.36
C GLY A 66 7.38 1.29 22.89
N VAL A 67 6.67 1.88 21.94
CA VAL A 67 6.98 1.69 20.52
C VAL A 67 8.24 2.48 20.16
N ALA A 68 9.22 1.80 19.55
CA ALA A 68 10.48 2.43 19.15
C ALA A 68 10.27 3.49 18.07
N ASP A 69 11.05 4.57 18.14
CA ASP A 69 11.12 5.61 17.14
C ASP A 69 12.59 5.91 16.79
N ASP A 70 12.81 6.61 15.68
CA ASP A 70 14.16 7.07 15.31
C ASP A 70 14.66 8.08 16.35
N PRO A 71 15.84 7.87 16.96
CA PRO A 71 16.41 8.81 17.92
C PRO A 71 16.60 10.23 17.39
N ASP A 72 16.81 10.37 16.09
CA ASP A 72 16.96 11.64 15.38
C ASP A 72 15.63 12.18 14.84
N THR A 73 14.51 11.52 15.15
CA THR A 73 13.16 11.88 14.68
C THR A 73 13.05 12.04 13.16
N ALA A 74 13.79 11.21 12.42
CA ALA A 74 13.78 11.26 10.96
C ALA A 74 12.41 10.79 10.41
N TYR A 75 11.87 11.55 9.48
CA TYR A 75 10.54 11.28 8.90
C TYR A 75 10.45 9.96 8.11
N ASP A 76 11.58 9.41 7.71
CA ASP A 76 11.71 8.21 6.89
C ASP A 76 12.07 6.94 7.68
N MET A 77 11.95 7.00 9.01
CA MET A 77 12.26 5.86 9.91
C MET A 77 11.40 5.93 11.17
N GLY A 78 10.96 4.80 11.69
CA GLY A 78 10.17 4.76 12.92
C GLY A 78 8.71 5.15 12.72
N LEU A 79 8.19 6.06 13.56
CA LEU A 79 6.79 6.47 13.54
C LEU A 79 6.40 7.09 12.19
N GLY A 80 5.34 6.56 11.58
CA GLY A 80 4.89 6.96 10.26
C GLY A 80 5.70 6.37 9.10
N ALA A 81 6.62 5.43 9.37
CA ALA A 81 7.54 4.87 8.38
C ALA A 81 7.71 3.34 8.52
N GLY A 82 6.61 2.62 8.69
CA GLY A 82 6.63 1.16 8.90
C GLY A 82 6.97 0.32 7.66
N PHE A 83 7.02 0.92 6.49
CA PHE A 83 7.37 0.31 5.19
C PHE A 83 6.64 -0.99 4.86
N TYR A 84 5.60 -1.34 5.61
CA TYR A 84 4.79 -2.55 5.41
C TYR A 84 5.62 -3.84 5.34
N VAL A 85 6.68 -3.91 6.17
CA VAL A 85 7.56 -5.07 6.34
C VAL A 85 7.38 -5.68 7.73
N ASN A 86 7.93 -6.87 7.95
CA ASN A 86 8.10 -7.45 9.27
C ASN A 86 9.56 -7.26 9.71
N ALA A 87 9.80 -6.38 10.66
CA ALA A 87 11.12 -6.13 11.18
C ALA A 87 11.68 -7.35 11.93
N THR A 88 12.97 -7.60 11.76
CA THR A 88 13.70 -8.69 12.41
C THR A 88 14.77 -8.19 13.39
N GLN A 89 15.11 -6.91 13.31
CA GLN A 89 16.16 -6.29 14.13
C GLN A 89 15.58 -5.52 15.30
N GLN A 90 16.24 -5.63 16.47
CA GLN A 90 15.90 -4.81 17.63
C GLN A 90 16.34 -3.35 17.44
N PRO A 91 15.58 -2.37 17.93
CA PRO A 91 14.35 -2.52 18.76
C PRO A 91 13.07 -2.70 17.94
N TRP A 92 13.14 -2.68 16.62
CA TRP A 92 11.98 -2.63 15.70
C TRP A 92 11.16 -3.92 15.70
N ALA A 93 11.82 -5.07 15.85
CA ALA A 93 11.18 -6.39 15.73
C ALA A 93 10.00 -6.61 16.70
N GLU A 94 9.94 -5.85 17.80
CA GLU A 94 8.89 -6.00 18.81
C GLU A 94 7.52 -5.50 18.31
N HIS A 95 7.51 -4.41 17.54
CA HIS A 95 6.27 -3.74 17.14
C HIS A 95 6.10 -3.57 15.63
N TYR A 96 7.19 -3.48 14.84
CA TYR A 96 7.12 -3.18 13.41
C TYR A 96 6.86 -4.43 12.56
N GLN A 97 5.70 -5.06 12.76
CA GLN A 97 5.25 -6.24 12.02
C GLN A 97 4.12 -5.85 11.03
N MET A 98 4.34 -4.76 10.30
CA MET A 98 3.30 -4.13 9.48
C MET A 98 2.83 -5.00 8.31
N TYR A 99 3.71 -5.86 7.77
CA TYR A 99 3.32 -6.82 6.74
C TYR A 99 2.26 -7.80 7.27
N SER A 100 2.54 -8.49 8.37
CA SER A 100 1.59 -9.43 8.98
C SER A 100 0.32 -8.76 9.46
N TYR A 101 0.41 -7.50 9.92
CA TYR A 101 -0.78 -6.75 10.30
C TYR A 101 -1.72 -6.53 9.10
N VAL A 102 -1.19 -6.07 7.97
CA VAL A 102 -1.99 -5.76 6.76
C VAL A 102 -2.46 -7.01 6.04
N VAL A 103 -1.65 -8.08 6.04
CA VAL A 103 -1.96 -9.33 5.31
C VAL A 103 -2.90 -10.23 6.09
N ASP A 104 -2.74 -10.33 7.42
CA ASP A 104 -3.43 -11.33 8.23
C ASP A 104 -4.40 -10.69 9.24
N GLU A 105 -3.90 -9.86 10.16
CA GLU A 105 -4.66 -9.41 11.33
C GLU A 105 -5.78 -8.44 10.96
N LEU A 106 -5.48 -7.40 10.18
CA LEU A 106 -6.45 -6.39 9.79
C LEU A 106 -7.58 -6.97 8.94
N PRO A 107 -7.33 -7.77 7.89
CA PRO A 107 -8.39 -8.41 7.11
C PRO A 107 -9.28 -9.34 7.95
N ALA A 108 -8.69 -10.13 8.86
CA ALA A 108 -9.44 -11.01 9.75
C ALA A 108 -10.39 -10.22 10.66
N LEU A 109 -9.91 -9.09 11.22
CA LEU A 109 -10.71 -8.22 12.06
C LEU A 109 -11.85 -7.55 11.27
N ILE A 110 -11.54 -7.00 10.09
CA ILE A 110 -12.50 -6.32 9.23
C ILE A 110 -13.61 -7.27 8.80
N ASN A 111 -13.25 -8.48 8.35
CA ASN A 111 -14.23 -9.50 7.94
C ASN A 111 -15.12 -9.98 9.10
N ALA A 112 -14.60 -9.97 10.32
CA ALA A 112 -15.37 -10.40 11.50
C ALA A 112 -16.34 -9.34 12.03
N GLN A 113 -16.03 -8.04 11.87
CA GLN A 113 -16.72 -6.96 12.54
C GLN A 113 -17.56 -6.07 11.61
N PHE A 114 -17.29 -6.08 10.31
CA PHE A 114 -17.95 -5.18 9.36
C PHE A 114 -18.63 -5.97 8.22
N PRO A 115 -19.66 -5.40 7.58
CA PRO A 115 -20.38 -6.04 6.48
C PRO A 115 -19.55 -5.96 5.17
N VAL A 116 -18.43 -6.65 5.14
CA VAL A 116 -17.53 -6.76 3.97
C VAL A 116 -17.40 -8.20 3.50
N ASP A 117 -17.11 -8.38 2.22
CA ASP A 117 -16.80 -9.67 1.59
C ASP A 117 -15.29 -9.76 1.36
N GLY A 118 -14.57 -10.40 2.26
CA GLY A 118 -13.12 -10.55 2.19
C GLY A 118 -12.63 -11.38 1.00
N GLN A 119 -13.50 -12.11 0.29
CA GLN A 119 -13.13 -12.79 -0.95
C GLN A 119 -13.06 -11.83 -2.14
N ARG A 120 -13.62 -10.64 -1.99
CA ARG A 120 -13.58 -9.53 -2.95
C ARG A 120 -12.77 -8.37 -2.36
N ALA A 121 -11.47 -8.62 -2.13
CA ALA A 121 -10.54 -7.64 -1.60
C ALA A 121 -9.58 -7.11 -2.68
N ALA A 122 -9.24 -5.84 -2.59
CA ALA A 122 -8.21 -5.18 -3.38
C ALA A 122 -7.30 -4.35 -2.46
N VAL A 123 -6.12 -3.99 -2.95
CA VAL A 123 -5.18 -3.15 -2.20
C VAL A 123 -4.67 -2.01 -3.08
N SER A 124 -4.50 -0.84 -2.49
CA SER A 124 -3.96 0.35 -3.15
C SER A 124 -3.09 1.13 -2.17
N GLY A 125 -2.26 2.02 -2.68
CA GLY A 125 -1.46 2.87 -1.80
C GLY A 125 -0.68 3.95 -2.54
N HIS A 126 -0.06 4.83 -1.75
CA HIS A 126 0.75 5.94 -2.24
C HIS A 126 2.16 5.89 -1.68
N SER A 127 3.18 6.14 -2.51
CA SER A 127 4.58 6.26 -2.07
C SER A 127 5.07 4.99 -1.34
N MET A 128 5.46 5.09 -0.07
CA MET A 128 5.73 3.95 0.81
C MET A 128 4.55 2.96 0.85
N GLY A 129 3.31 3.47 0.86
CA GLY A 129 2.11 2.61 0.80
C GLY A 129 1.90 1.97 -0.57
N GLY A 130 2.31 2.65 -1.65
CA GLY A 130 2.34 2.06 -2.99
C GLY A 130 3.33 0.90 -3.08
N HIS A 131 4.51 1.04 -2.45
CA HIS A 131 5.44 -0.06 -2.22
C HIS A 131 4.78 -1.22 -1.48
N GLY A 132 4.13 -0.91 -0.35
CA GLY A 132 3.42 -1.93 0.44
C GLY A 132 2.35 -2.64 -0.37
N ALA A 133 1.50 -1.89 -1.09
CA ALA A 133 0.41 -2.44 -1.89
C ALA A 133 0.93 -3.41 -2.97
N LEU A 134 1.93 -2.99 -3.76
CA LEU A 134 2.49 -3.81 -4.82
C LEU A 134 3.21 -5.06 -4.27
N SER A 135 4.09 -4.90 -3.28
CA SER A 135 4.84 -6.01 -2.72
C SER A 135 3.93 -7.03 -2.02
N ILE A 136 2.94 -6.57 -1.26
CA ILE A 136 1.97 -7.44 -0.59
C ILE A 136 1.13 -8.22 -1.61
N ALA A 137 0.60 -7.56 -2.64
CA ALA A 137 -0.22 -8.23 -3.64
C ALA A 137 0.56 -9.31 -4.41
N LEU A 138 1.82 -9.02 -4.79
CA LEU A 138 2.67 -9.97 -5.50
C LEU A 138 3.12 -11.17 -4.63
N LYS A 139 3.30 -10.95 -3.33
CA LYS A 139 3.68 -12.02 -2.39
C LYS A 139 2.52 -12.93 -1.99
N ASN A 140 1.28 -12.48 -2.15
CA ASN A 140 0.10 -13.22 -1.70
C ASN A 140 -0.86 -13.50 -2.87
N PRO A 141 -0.48 -14.40 -3.81
CA PRO A 141 -1.31 -14.75 -4.95
C PRO A 141 -2.72 -15.18 -4.52
N GLY A 142 -3.73 -14.66 -5.22
CA GLY A 142 -5.13 -14.99 -4.97
C GLY A 142 -5.79 -14.22 -3.82
N GLN A 143 -5.04 -13.57 -2.91
CA GLN A 143 -5.61 -12.81 -1.79
C GLN A 143 -6.31 -11.54 -2.25
N PHE A 144 -5.73 -10.83 -3.20
CA PHE A 144 -6.29 -9.59 -3.76
C PHE A 144 -6.68 -9.80 -5.22
N LYS A 145 -7.81 -9.21 -5.65
CA LYS A 145 -8.31 -9.29 -7.02
C LYS A 145 -7.66 -8.26 -7.95
N SER A 146 -7.09 -7.21 -7.39
CA SER A 146 -6.35 -6.17 -8.11
C SER A 146 -5.48 -5.37 -7.14
N VAL A 147 -4.44 -4.73 -7.68
CA VAL A 147 -3.61 -3.78 -6.94
C VAL A 147 -3.45 -2.50 -7.74
N SER A 148 -3.43 -1.36 -7.05
CA SER A 148 -3.02 -0.11 -7.69
C SER A 148 -2.08 0.71 -6.80
N ALA A 149 -1.34 1.62 -7.41
CA ALA A 149 -0.40 2.47 -6.69
C ALA A 149 -0.27 3.86 -7.31
N PHE A 150 -0.09 4.85 -6.46
CA PHE A 150 0.28 6.22 -6.83
C PHE A 150 1.73 6.46 -6.42
N SER A 151 2.57 6.90 -7.35
CA SER A 151 3.98 7.25 -7.09
C SER A 151 4.69 6.28 -6.14
N PRO A 152 4.66 4.94 -6.39
CA PRO A 152 5.18 3.95 -5.46
C PRO A 152 6.70 3.97 -5.38
N ILE A 153 7.27 3.62 -4.21
CA ILE A 153 8.68 3.22 -4.11
C ILE A 153 8.81 1.83 -4.73
N CYS A 154 9.22 1.77 -5.99
CA CYS A 154 9.20 0.52 -6.77
C CYS A 154 10.34 -0.45 -6.41
N SER A 155 11.48 0.11 -5.99
CA SER A 155 12.67 -0.72 -5.69
C SER A 155 13.42 -0.19 -4.45
N PRO A 156 13.00 -0.61 -3.25
CA PRO A 156 13.74 -0.30 -2.02
C PRO A 156 15.20 -0.75 -2.04
N LEU A 157 15.53 -1.78 -2.80
CA LEU A 157 16.92 -2.23 -3.01
C LEU A 157 17.81 -1.19 -3.71
N ASN A 158 17.21 -0.24 -4.43
CA ASN A 158 17.90 0.70 -5.30
C ASN A 158 17.62 2.17 -4.96
N CYS A 159 17.13 2.47 -3.77
CA CYS A 159 16.88 3.84 -3.34
C CYS A 159 17.37 4.11 -1.90
N PRO A 160 17.73 5.38 -1.58
CA PRO A 160 18.21 5.76 -0.25
C PRO A 160 17.24 5.42 0.89
N TRP A 161 15.94 5.69 0.73
CA TRP A 161 14.93 5.34 1.75
C TRP A 161 14.92 3.84 2.04
N GLY A 162 14.93 3.02 1.01
CA GLY A 162 14.96 1.56 1.17
C GLY A 162 16.22 1.07 1.84
N HIS A 163 17.41 1.59 1.46
CA HIS A 163 18.66 1.23 2.10
C HIS A 163 18.66 1.55 3.60
N LYS A 164 18.18 2.74 3.99
CA LYS A 164 18.08 3.14 5.39
C LYS A 164 17.08 2.25 6.14
N THR A 165 15.87 2.14 5.64
CA THR A 165 14.76 1.49 6.34
C THR A 165 14.93 -0.02 6.42
N LEU A 166 15.19 -0.69 5.27
CA LEU A 166 15.36 -2.13 5.25
C LEU A 166 16.64 -2.55 5.99
N GLY A 167 17.70 -1.74 5.92
CA GLY A 167 18.91 -1.97 6.71
C GLY A 167 18.67 -1.96 8.22
N ASN A 168 17.83 -1.04 8.71
CA ASN A 168 17.46 -0.97 10.12
C ASN A 168 16.43 -2.04 10.51
N TYR A 169 15.41 -2.28 9.69
CA TYR A 169 14.34 -3.24 10.04
C TYR A 169 14.75 -4.70 9.82
N LEU A 170 15.51 -5.02 8.77
CA LEU A 170 15.83 -6.38 8.36
C LEU A 170 17.31 -6.74 8.56
N GLY A 171 18.18 -5.76 8.82
CA GLY A 171 19.61 -5.96 8.98
C GLY A 171 20.39 -5.89 7.66
N ALA A 172 21.65 -6.27 7.71
CA ALA A 172 22.60 -6.05 6.61
C ALA A 172 22.48 -7.07 5.45
N ASP A 173 21.73 -8.15 5.65
CA ASP A 173 21.54 -9.17 4.62
C ASP A 173 20.56 -8.67 3.54
N ARG A 174 21.11 -8.17 2.44
CA ARG A 174 20.35 -7.60 1.34
C ARG A 174 19.51 -8.64 0.58
N ASP A 175 19.84 -9.91 0.64
CA ASP A 175 19.04 -10.96 0.02
C ASP A 175 17.67 -11.08 0.72
N SER A 176 17.63 -10.80 2.02
CA SER A 176 16.38 -10.76 2.78
C SER A 176 15.46 -9.60 2.37
N TRP A 177 15.98 -8.53 1.72
CA TRP A 177 15.19 -7.37 1.30
C TRP A 177 14.42 -7.61 -0.01
N ALA A 178 14.94 -8.49 -0.87
CA ALA A 178 14.37 -8.77 -2.20
C ALA A 178 12.88 -9.18 -2.13
N GLN A 179 12.50 -9.87 -1.06
CA GLN A 179 11.10 -10.23 -0.81
C GLN A 179 10.15 -9.05 -0.61
N TYR A 180 10.67 -7.85 -0.43
CA TYR A 180 9.91 -6.60 -0.28
C TYR A 180 10.19 -5.62 -1.43
N ASP A 181 10.89 -6.04 -2.49
CA ASP A 181 11.21 -5.20 -3.65
C ASP A 181 10.31 -5.57 -4.82
N THR A 182 9.46 -4.65 -5.26
CA THR A 182 8.49 -4.91 -6.33
C THR A 182 9.17 -5.28 -7.65
N VAL A 183 10.32 -4.66 -7.96
CA VAL A 183 11.09 -4.98 -9.19
C VAL A 183 11.61 -6.42 -9.16
N ALA A 184 12.07 -6.89 -8.00
CA ALA A 184 12.49 -8.29 -7.82
C ALA A 184 11.31 -9.24 -7.87
N LEU A 185 10.22 -8.92 -7.17
CA LEU A 185 9.01 -9.75 -7.11
C LEU A 185 8.34 -9.93 -8.47
N VAL A 186 8.31 -8.92 -9.32
CA VAL A 186 7.76 -9.00 -10.68
C VAL A 186 8.48 -10.02 -11.53
N ALA A 187 9.80 -10.16 -11.34
CA ALA A 187 10.60 -11.13 -12.10
C ALA A 187 10.29 -12.59 -11.74
N GLU A 188 9.75 -12.82 -10.54
CA GLU A 188 9.44 -14.16 -10.00
C GLU A 188 7.93 -14.45 -9.97
N ALA A 189 7.09 -13.48 -10.34
CA ALA A 189 5.64 -13.60 -10.24
C ALA A 189 5.09 -14.71 -11.14
N SER A 190 4.37 -15.66 -10.55
CA SER A 190 3.71 -16.78 -11.25
C SER A 190 2.27 -16.48 -11.65
N GLU A 191 1.64 -15.50 -11.02
CA GLU A 191 0.27 -15.08 -11.30
C GLU A 191 0.26 -13.59 -11.68
N HIS A 192 -0.57 -13.25 -12.66
CA HIS A 192 -0.74 -11.89 -13.14
C HIS A 192 -2.09 -11.35 -12.70
N LEU A 193 -2.14 -10.70 -11.53
CA LEU A 193 -3.32 -9.93 -11.15
C LEU A 193 -3.32 -8.59 -11.90
N PRO A 194 -4.50 -7.94 -12.08
CA PRO A 194 -4.57 -6.60 -12.64
C PRO A 194 -3.80 -5.58 -11.79
N VAL A 195 -2.92 -4.81 -12.43
CA VAL A 195 -2.09 -3.76 -11.79
C VAL A 195 -2.27 -2.44 -12.51
N LEU A 196 -2.53 -1.37 -11.75
CA LEU A 196 -2.56 0.01 -12.23
C LEU A 196 -1.58 0.86 -11.41
N VAL A 197 -0.70 1.59 -12.08
CA VAL A 197 0.23 2.52 -11.42
C VAL A 197 0.11 3.89 -12.10
N ASP A 198 -0.11 4.94 -11.33
CA ASP A 198 0.05 6.31 -11.77
C ASP A 198 1.29 6.94 -11.13
N GLN A 199 2.13 7.57 -11.95
CA GLN A 199 3.34 8.26 -11.56
C GLN A 199 3.34 9.68 -12.09
N GLY A 200 3.47 10.67 -11.21
CA GLY A 200 3.66 12.06 -11.61
C GLY A 200 5.04 12.31 -12.20
N GLU A 201 5.12 12.93 -13.39
CA GLU A 201 6.41 13.23 -14.03
C GLU A 201 7.15 14.40 -13.35
N ALA A 202 6.44 15.29 -12.68
CA ALA A 202 7.02 16.39 -11.90
C ALA A 202 7.31 16.03 -10.43
N ASP A 203 7.23 14.75 -10.08
CA ASP A 203 7.50 14.25 -8.75
C ASP A 203 8.99 14.34 -8.42
N ASN A 204 9.36 15.13 -7.42
CA ASN A 204 10.75 15.35 -7.02
C ASN A 204 11.45 14.09 -6.49
N PHE A 205 10.70 13.05 -6.13
CA PHE A 205 11.23 11.77 -5.64
C PHE A 205 11.41 10.73 -6.74
N LEU A 206 10.94 10.99 -7.96
CA LEU A 206 10.87 10.03 -9.05
C LEU A 206 12.22 9.34 -9.30
N ASP A 207 13.26 10.11 -9.49
CA ASP A 207 14.57 9.60 -9.91
C ASP A 207 15.35 8.98 -8.75
N GLU A 208 15.31 9.59 -7.56
CA GLU A 208 16.14 9.16 -6.44
C GLU A 208 15.47 8.05 -5.62
N GLN A 209 14.17 8.15 -5.36
CA GLN A 209 13.49 7.31 -4.39
C GLN A 209 12.49 6.32 -5.01
N LEU A 210 11.67 6.75 -5.97
CA LEU A 210 10.54 5.95 -6.45
C LEU A 210 10.96 4.89 -7.45
N LYS A 211 11.90 5.18 -8.33
CA LYS A 211 12.47 4.22 -9.28
C LYS A 211 11.46 3.59 -10.24
N THR A 212 10.39 4.31 -10.60
CA THR A 212 9.33 3.82 -11.52
C THR A 212 9.88 3.30 -12.85
N PRO A 213 10.91 3.89 -13.48
CA PRO A 213 11.52 3.32 -14.68
C PRO A 213 12.03 1.89 -14.51
N LEU A 214 12.53 1.51 -13.32
CA LEU A 214 12.97 0.13 -13.07
C LEU A 214 11.80 -0.85 -13.06
N LEU A 215 10.64 -0.43 -12.55
CA LEU A 215 9.42 -1.25 -12.55
C LEU A 215 8.92 -1.47 -13.99
N ILE A 216 8.91 -0.40 -14.82
CA ILE A 216 8.52 -0.49 -16.24
C ILE A 216 9.40 -1.51 -16.97
N GLU A 217 10.71 -1.45 -16.77
CA GLU A 217 11.65 -2.39 -17.38
C GLU A 217 11.48 -3.82 -16.87
N ALA A 218 11.27 -4.00 -15.55
CA ALA A 218 11.06 -5.32 -14.95
C ALA A 218 9.78 -5.97 -15.47
N ALA A 219 8.67 -5.23 -15.50
CA ALA A 219 7.38 -5.71 -16.01
C ALA A 219 7.51 -6.12 -17.50
N LYS A 220 8.18 -5.30 -18.31
CA LYS A 220 8.44 -5.61 -19.73
C LYS A 220 9.27 -6.89 -19.88
N ARG A 221 10.34 -7.05 -19.12
CA ARG A 221 11.23 -8.23 -19.19
C ARG A 221 10.53 -9.50 -18.75
N ALA A 222 9.70 -9.41 -17.70
CA ALA A 222 8.95 -10.55 -17.18
C ALA A 222 7.70 -10.88 -18.02
N GLY A 223 7.29 -10.02 -18.96
CA GLY A 223 6.02 -10.14 -19.67
C GLY A 223 4.82 -9.99 -18.73
N PHE A 224 5.00 -9.27 -17.61
CA PHE A 224 3.94 -9.03 -16.63
C PHE A 224 3.10 -7.82 -17.09
N PRO A 225 1.80 -8.01 -17.42
CA PRO A 225 0.96 -6.92 -17.90
C PRO A 225 0.61 -5.95 -16.76
N MET A 226 1.23 -4.78 -16.75
CA MET A 226 0.92 -3.69 -15.84
C MET A 226 0.50 -2.46 -16.65
N ASP A 227 -0.54 -1.78 -16.21
CA ASP A 227 -0.89 -0.44 -16.71
C ASP A 227 -0.13 0.59 -15.87
N ILE A 228 1.00 1.07 -16.39
CA ILE A 228 1.84 2.09 -15.74
C ILE A 228 1.72 3.37 -16.54
N ARG A 229 1.10 4.39 -15.95
CA ARG A 229 0.80 5.66 -16.60
C ARG A 229 1.68 6.77 -16.01
N MET A 230 2.41 7.46 -16.88
CA MET A 230 3.15 8.66 -16.50
C MET A 230 2.23 9.87 -16.70
N GLN A 231 2.03 10.65 -15.63
CA GLN A 231 1.10 11.79 -15.62
C GLN A 231 1.89 13.10 -15.70
N PRO A 232 1.87 13.79 -16.84
CA PRO A 232 2.60 15.05 -17.03
C PRO A 232 2.22 16.10 -15.99
N GLU A 233 3.22 16.86 -15.52
CA GLU A 233 3.07 17.99 -14.61
C GLU A 233 2.55 17.67 -13.19
N TYR A 234 2.21 16.43 -12.87
CA TYR A 234 1.80 16.04 -11.52
C TYR A 234 2.99 15.75 -10.62
N ASP A 235 2.86 16.19 -9.37
CA ASP A 235 3.83 16.01 -8.30
C ASP A 235 3.48 14.84 -7.34
N HIS A 236 4.11 14.78 -6.15
CA HIS A 236 3.89 13.74 -5.13
C HIS A 236 2.71 14.02 -4.20
N SER A 237 1.90 15.03 -4.46
CA SER A 237 0.90 15.52 -3.51
C SER A 237 -0.44 14.78 -3.56
N TYR A 238 -1.28 15.03 -2.56
CA TYR A 238 -2.65 14.55 -2.55
C TYR A 238 -3.53 15.17 -3.64
N PHE A 239 -3.13 16.29 -4.28
CA PHE A 239 -3.83 16.82 -5.45
C PHE A 239 -3.73 15.85 -6.64
N PHE A 240 -2.58 15.20 -6.81
CA PHE A 240 -2.40 14.13 -7.78
C PHE A 240 -3.33 12.96 -7.49
N ILE A 241 -3.32 12.45 -6.26
CA ILE A 241 -4.20 11.34 -5.85
C ILE A 241 -5.67 11.70 -6.07
N ALA A 242 -6.10 12.87 -5.61
CA ALA A 242 -7.50 13.31 -5.74
C ALA A 242 -7.96 13.43 -7.19
N THR A 243 -7.05 13.74 -8.10
CA THR A 243 -7.37 13.82 -9.53
C THR A 243 -7.70 12.46 -10.14
N PHE A 244 -6.95 11.41 -9.78
CA PHE A 244 -7.05 10.10 -10.43
C PHE A 244 -7.71 9.02 -9.59
N ILE A 245 -8.04 9.29 -8.33
CA ILE A 245 -8.61 8.26 -7.43
C ILE A 245 -9.92 7.66 -7.97
N GLY A 246 -10.73 8.44 -8.68
CA GLY A 246 -11.95 7.94 -9.32
C GLY A 246 -11.67 6.85 -10.35
N GLU A 247 -10.60 6.98 -11.14
CA GLU A 247 -10.19 5.97 -12.13
C GLU A 247 -9.67 4.70 -11.45
N HIS A 248 -8.88 4.85 -10.36
CA HIS A 248 -8.44 3.72 -9.54
C HIS A 248 -9.61 2.99 -8.88
N MET A 249 -10.59 3.71 -8.34
CA MET A 249 -11.81 3.11 -7.80
C MET A 249 -12.60 2.35 -8.85
N ALA A 250 -12.75 2.90 -10.06
CA ALA A 250 -13.39 2.21 -11.18
C ALA A 250 -12.60 0.98 -11.65
N PHE A 251 -11.26 1.05 -11.63
CA PHE A 251 -10.39 -0.08 -11.94
C PHE A 251 -10.61 -1.23 -10.94
N HIS A 252 -10.58 -0.94 -9.64
CA HIS A 252 -10.85 -1.94 -8.61
C HIS A 252 -12.27 -2.48 -8.67
N ALA A 253 -13.27 -1.63 -8.93
CA ALA A 253 -14.67 -2.04 -9.07
C ALA A 253 -14.85 -3.13 -10.13
N ARG A 254 -14.19 -2.99 -11.28
CA ARG A 254 -14.23 -4.02 -12.34
C ARG A 254 -13.65 -5.36 -11.87
N ALA A 255 -12.49 -5.33 -11.21
CA ALA A 255 -11.81 -6.54 -10.72
C ALA A 255 -12.58 -7.22 -9.57
N LEU A 256 -13.27 -6.44 -8.75
CA LEU A 256 -14.05 -6.92 -7.62
C LEU A 256 -15.48 -7.37 -8.01
N GLY A 257 -15.88 -7.20 -9.27
CA GLY A 257 -17.27 -7.46 -9.70
C GLY A 257 -18.27 -6.56 -8.95
N ALA A 258 -17.86 -5.33 -8.61
CA ALA A 258 -18.70 -4.34 -7.99
C ALA A 258 -19.55 -3.62 -9.05
N SER A 259 -20.84 -3.53 -8.84
CA SER A 259 -21.77 -2.85 -9.76
C SER A 259 -21.87 -1.37 -9.41
N LYS A 260 -21.96 -0.51 -10.44
CA LYS A 260 -22.47 0.85 -10.20
C LYS A 260 -23.90 0.76 -9.66
N ALA A 261 -24.16 1.55 -8.64
CA ALA A 261 -25.51 1.69 -8.08
C ALA A 261 -26.43 2.42 -9.07
#